data_3cd1622fb18a138415003a9fd1054336
#
_entry.id   3cd1622fb18a138415003a9fd1054336
#
_cell.length_a   1.000
_cell.length_b   1.000
_cell.length_c   1.000
_cell.angle_alpha   90.00
_cell.angle_beta   90.00
_cell.angle_gamma   90.00
#
_symmetry.space_group_name_H-M   'P 1'
#
loop_
_entity.id
_entity.type
_entity.pdbx_description
1 polymer ?
#
loop_
_entity_poly.entity_id
_entity_poly.type
_entity_poly.pdbx_seq_one_letter_code
_entity_poly.pdbx_strand_id
1 'polypeptide(L)'
;MAKYKDAPSILQDEKECFLSGTLEGLERHHIYGGANRRNSAKYGLWVWLRHDLHNEPPDGVHFNIDNNRLLQRIGQRAFELRYPDENFTEIFGRNFL
;
A
#
# COMPACT_ATOMS: atom_id res chain seq x y z
N MET A 1 -6.23 -21.49 2.02
CA MET A 1 -7.43 -20.87 1.47
C MET A 1 -7.37 -19.35 1.58
N ALA A 2 -7.62 -18.67 0.50
CA ALA A 2 -7.67 -17.22 0.53
C ALA A 2 -8.93 -16.75 1.25
N LYS A 3 -8.78 -15.80 2.13
CA LYS A 3 -9.89 -15.28 2.92
C LYS A 3 -10.54 -14.06 2.31
N TYR A 4 -9.82 -13.38 1.43
CA TYR A 4 -10.28 -12.19 0.74
C TYR A 4 -9.42 -11.97 -0.49
N LYS A 5 -9.95 -11.22 -1.42
CA LYS A 5 -9.24 -10.86 -2.65
C LYS A 5 -8.84 -9.40 -2.59
N ASP A 6 -7.74 -9.09 -3.25
CA ASP A 6 -7.35 -7.71 -3.45
C ASP A 6 -8.23 -7.07 -4.53
N ALA A 7 -8.82 -5.95 -4.21
CA ALA A 7 -9.41 -5.09 -5.23
C ALA A 7 -8.28 -4.55 -6.13
N PRO A 8 -8.57 -4.10 -7.35
CA PRO A 8 -7.55 -3.44 -8.16
C PRO A 8 -6.92 -2.27 -7.41
N SER A 9 -5.62 -2.08 -7.58
CA SER A 9 -4.93 -0.98 -6.93
C SER A 9 -5.53 0.36 -7.37
N ILE A 10 -5.80 1.24 -6.42
CA ILE A 10 -6.23 2.60 -6.74
C ILE A 10 -5.04 3.54 -6.97
N LEU A 11 -3.81 3.02 -6.79
CA LEU A 11 -2.58 3.79 -6.90
C LEU A 11 -1.83 3.53 -8.20
N GLN A 12 -2.03 2.38 -8.82
CA GLN A 12 -1.32 1.99 -10.04
C GLN A 12 -2.26 1.28 -11.00
N ASP A 13 -2.11 1.57 -12.28
CA ASP A 13 -2.77 0.82 -13.35
C ASP A 13 -1.84 -0.25 -13.90
N GLU A 14 -0.54 0.04 -13.95
CA GLU A 14 0.47 -0.83 -14.54
C GLU A 14 1.21 -1.62 -13.47
N LYS A 15 1.63 -2.83 -13.82
CA LYS A 15 2.43 -3.66 -12.93
C LYS A 15 3.89 -3.26 -13.05
N GLU A 16 4.30 -2.32 -12.24
CA GLU A 16 5.67 -1.83 -12.14
C GLU A 16 5.95 -1.42 -10.71
N CYS A 17 7.22 -1.38 -10.33
CA CYS A 17 7.58 -0.94 -8.99
C CYS A 17 7.14 0.51 -8.77
N PHE A 18 6.32 0.73 -7.76
CA PHE A 18 5.76 2.06 -7.48
C PHE A 18 6.83 3.10 -7.18
N LEU A 19 7.95 2.67 -6.58
CA LEU A 19 9.01 3.58 -6.18
C LEU A 19 10.11 3.74 -7.24
N SER A 20 10.38 2.70 -8.04
CA SER A 20 11.50 2.74 -9.00
C SER A 20 11.08 2.62 -10.46
N GLY A 21 9.88 2.16 -10.72
CA GLY A 21 9.41 1.96 -12.09
C GLY A 21 9.92 0.70 -12.79
N THR A 22 10.70 -0.15 -12.10
CA THR A 22 11.21 -1.38 -12.70
C THR A 22 10.11 -2.41 -12.86
N LEU A 23 10.30 -3.35 -13.80
CA LEU A 23 9.28 -4.32 -14.16
C LEU A 23 9.52 -5.71 -13.62
N GLU A 24 10.68 -5.96 -13.01
CA GLU A 24 11.08 -7.29 -12.56
C GLU A 24 11.18 -7.36 -11.05
N GLY A 25 11.05 -8.58 -10.53
CA GLY A 25 11.21 -8.84 -9.10
C GLY A 25 10.14 -8.19 -8.25
N LEU A 26 8.94 -8.03 -8.77
CA LEU A 26 7.88 -7.29 -8.10
C LEU A 26 7.13 -8.15 -7.10
N GLU A 27 6.85 -7.54 -5.96
CA GLU A 27 6.06 -8.14 -4.88
C GLU A 27 4.92 -7.20 -4.52
N ARG A 28 3.78 -7.78 -4.16
CA ARG A 28 2.61 -6.98 -3.76
C ARG A 28 2.77 -6.53 -2.32
N HIS A 29 2.70 -5.22 -2.10
CA HIS A 29 2.81 -4.63 -0.77
C HIS A 29 1.47 -4.00 -0.39
N HIS A 30 0.85 -4.53 0.66
CA HIS A 30 -0.35 -3.92 1.26
C HIS A 30 0.11 -2.77 2.15
N ILE A 31 -0.33 -1.55 1.83
CA ILE A 31 0.20 -0.34 2.48
C ILE A 31 -0.07 -0.34 3.97
N TYR A 32 -1.26 -0.76 4.39
CA TYR A 32 -1.61 -0.87 5.81
C TYR A 32 -1.67 -2.35 6.16
N GLY A 33 -0.71 -2.78 6.97
CA GLY A 33 -0.55 -4.19 7.31
C GLY A 33 -1.25 -4.58 8.60
N GLY A 34 -0.89 -5.74 9.11
CA GLY A 34 -1.44 -6.26 10.35
C GLY A 34 -2.95 -6.38 10.29
N ALA A 35 -3.64 -5.83 11.28
CA ALA A 35 -5.09 -5.89 11.36
C ALA A 35 -5.77 -5.16 10.19
N ASN A 36 -5.07 -4.25 9.53
CA ASN A 36 -5.60 -3.47 8.42
C ASN A 36 -5.31 -4.07 7.04
N ARG A 37 -4.66 -5.23 6.97
CA ARG A 37 -4.34 -5.83 5.68
C ARG A 37 -5.60 -6.12 4.87
N ARG A 38 -6.65 -6.60 5.52
CA ARG A 38 -7.93 -6.86 4.87
C ARG A 38 -8.53 -5.57 4.30
N ASN A 39 -8.41 -4.48 5.05
CA ASN A 39 -8.90 -3.19 4.58
C ASN A 39 -8.08 -2.69 3.39
N SER A 40 -6.76 -2.87 3.42
CA SER A 40 -5.93 -2.55 2.27
C SER A 40 -6.37 -3.34 1.03
N ALA A 41 -6.63 -4.63 1.18
CA ALA A 41 -7.09 -5.46 0.09
C ALA A 41 -8.45 -5.00 -0.45
N LYS A 42 -9.38 -4.71 0.45
CA LYS A 42 -10.75 -4.31 0.11
C LYS A 42 -10.78 -3.01 -0.70
N TYR A 43 -9.96 -2.05 -0.33
CA TYR A 43 -10.00 -0.72 -0.93
C TYR A 43 -8.93 -0.49 -2.00
N GLY A 44 -8.17 -1.52 -2.36
CA GLY A 44 -7.13 -1.39 -3.39
C GLY A 44 -5.92 -0.57 -2.94
N LEU A 45 -5.62 -0.60 -1.65
CA LEU A 45 -4.51 0.16 -1.07
C LEU A 45 -3.27 -0.72 -1.00
N TRP A 46 -2.77 -1.10 -2.16
CA TRP A 46 -1.56 -1.88 -2.30
C TRP A 46 -0.83 -1.45 -3.57
N VAL A 47 0.48 -1.68 -3.58
CA VAL A 47 1.33 -1.33 -4.71
C VAL A 47 2.31 -2.46 -4.98
N TRP A 48 2.86 -2.48 -6.21
CA TRP A 48 3.97 -3.36 -6.55
C TRP A 48 5.28 -2.71 -6.11
N LEU A 49 6.14 -3.48 -5.45
CA LEU A 49 7.47 -3.03 -5.08
C LEU A 49 8.50 -4.08 -5.46
N ARG A 50 9.64 -3.64 -6.00
CA ARG A 50 10.76 -4.53 -6.22
C ARG A 50 11.21 -5.08 -4.87
N HIS A 51 11.67 -6.33 -4.84
CA HIS A 51 11.98 -7.05 -3.61
C HIS A 51 12.86 -6.25 -2.65
N ASP A 52 13.93 -5.61 -3.15
CA ASP A 52 14.84 -4.85 -2.29
C ASP A 52 14.19 -3.60 -1.68
N LEU A 53 13.22 -3.00 -2.39
CA LEU A 53 12.48 -1.85 -1.88
C LEU A 53 11.28 -2.26 -1.00
N HIS A 54 10.98 -3.53 -0.96
CA HIS A 54 9.92 -4.09 -0.12
C HIS A 54 10.49 -4.71 1.15
N ASN A 55 11.42 -5.66 1.01
CA ASN A 55 11.83 -6.55 2.10
C ASN A 55 13.33 -6.55 2.42
N GLU A 56 14.11 -5.61 1.91
CA GLU A 56 15.54 -5.58 2.21
C GLU A 56 15.96 -4.25 2.80
N PRO A 57 16.82 -4.28 3.84
CA PRO A 57 17.43 -3.04 4.32
C PRO A 57 18.45 -2.54 3.28
N PRO A 58 18.78 -1.23 3.21
CA PRO A 58 18.23 -0.20 4.09
C PRO A 58 16.95 0.45 3.58
N ASP A 59 16.56 0.25 2.32
CA ASP A 59 15.51 1.03 1.69
C ASP A 59 14.14 0.34 1.65
N GLY A 60 14.10 -0.96 1.89
CA GLY A 60 12.84 -1.70 1.89
C GLY A 60 11.86 -1.14 2.91
N VAL A 61 10.59 -1.01 2.53
CA VAL A 61 9.60 -0.33 3.36
C VAL A 61 9.40 -1.01 4.72
N HIS A 62 9.68 -2.30 4.82
CA HIS A 62 9.60 -3.00 6.11
C HIS A 62 10.80 -2.73 7.03
N PHE A 63 11.83 -2.07 6.51
CA PHE A 63 13.05 -1.73 7.24
C PHE A 63 13.33 -0.23 7.26
N ASN A 64 12.56 0.57 6.51
CA ASN A 64 12.78 2.01 6.38
C ASN A 64 11.48 2.74 6.72
N ILE A 65 11.44 3.33 7.90
CA ILE A 65 10.23 3.98 8.40
C ILE A 65 9.79 5.16 7.52
N ASP A 66 10.73 5.90 6.96
CA ASP A 66 10.40 7.06 6.13
C ASP A 66 9.74 6.62 4.83
N ASN A 67 10.26 5.56 4.20
CA ASN A 67 9.66 5.03 2.98
C ASN A 67 8.28 4.43 3.26
N ASN A 68 8.14 3.75 4.38
CA ASN A 68 6.84 3.20 4.77
C ASN A 68 5.82 4.32 5.01
N ARG A 69 6.21 5.36 5.74
CA ARG A 69 5.33 6.49 6.03
C ARG A 69 4.96 7.28 4.77
N LEU A 70 5.89 7.36 3.82
CA LEU A 70 5.60 7.99 2.53
C LEU A 70 4.44 7.28 1.84
N LEU A 71 4.51 5.95 1.77
CA LEU A 71 3.43 5.17 1.16
C LEU A 71 2.12 5.28 1.93
N GLN A 72 2.18 5.31 3.25
CA GLN A 72 0.98 5.45 4.07
C GLN A 72 0.28 6.80 3.84
N ARG A 73 1.06 7.88 3.69
CA ARG A 73 0.48 9.18 3.37
C ARG A 73 -0.13 9.19 1.96
N ILE A 74 0.59 8.66 1.00
CA ILE A 74 0.09 8.58 -0.38
C ILE A 74 -1.20 7.75 -0.43
N GLY A 75 -1.20 6.62 0.27
CA GLY A 75 -2.36 5.74 0.31
C GLY A 75 -3.59 6.42 0.90
N GLN A 76 -3.43 7.12 2.02
CA GLN A 76 -4.56 7.81 2.63
C GLN A 76 -5.11 8.93 1.74
N ARG A 77 -4.24 9.72 1.11
CA ARG A 77 -4.69 10.77 0.20
C ARG A 77 -5.45 10.18 -1.00
N ALA A 78 -4.95 9.08 -1.56
CA ALA A 78 -5.63 8.41 -2.66
C ALA A 78 -6.99 7.86 -2.22
N PHE A 79 -7.05 7.27 -1.02
CA PHE A 79 -8.31 6.77 -0.48
C PHE A 79 -9.34 7.89 -0.33
N GLU A 80 -8.93 9.02 0.23
CA GLU A 80 -9.85 10.13 0.48
C GLU A 80 -10.39 10.74 -0.82
N LEU A 81 -9.60 10.72 -1.87
CA LEU A 81 -10.06 11.16 -3.19
C LEU A 81 -10.98 10.14 -3.86
N ARG A 82 -10.69 8.87 -3.71
CA ARG A 82 -11.43 7.79 -4.38
C ARG A 82 -12.74 7.46 -3.67
N TYR A 83 -12.76 7.60 -2.34
CA TYR A 83 -13.90 7.25 -1.50
C TYR A 83 -14.28 8.43 -0.60
N PRO A 84 -14.78 9.53 -1.20
CA PRO A 84 -15.03 10.76 -0.41
C PRO A 84 -16.10 10.62 0.65
N ASP A 85 -16.96 9.61 0.56
CA ASP A 85 -18.02 9.38 1.54
C ASP A 85 -17.61 8.43 2.65
N GLU A 86 -16.40 7.89 2.61
CA GLU A 86 -15.90 6.98 3.65
C GLU A 86 -14.99 7.73 4.61
N ASN A 87 -14.90 7.23 5.84
CA ASN A 87 -14.03 7.82 6.86
C ASN A 87 -12.79 6.94 7.04
N PHE A 88 -11.66 7.39 6.49
CA PHE A 88 -10.41 6.63 6.55
C PHE A 88 -10.00 6.32 7.99
N THR A 89 -10.04 7.32 8.87
CA THR A 89 -9.58 7.17 10.25
C THR A 89 -10.43 6.16 11.02
N GLU A 90 -11.72 6.11 10.79
CA GLU A 90 -12.57 5.09 11.40
C GLU A 90 -12.25 3.70 10.90
N ILE A 91 -12.04 3.56 9.59
CA ILE A 91 -11.79 2.25 8.97
C ILE A 91 -10.42 1.70 9.37
N PHE A 92 -9.39 2.53 9.32
CA PHE A 92 -8.00 2.12 9.54
C PHE A 92 -7.50 2.38 10.95
N GLY A 93 -8.27 3.09 11.77
CA GLY A 93 -7.94 3.26 13.17
C GLY A 93 -6.97 4.39 13.50
N ARG A 94 -6.45 5.11 12.50
CA ARG A 94 -5.58 6.26 12.75
C ARG A 94 -5.44 7.12 11.50
N ASN A 95 -4.96 8.34 11.72
CA ASN A 95 -4.62 9.28 10.66
C ASN A 95 -3.11 9.20 10.39
N PHE A 96 -2.75 9.01 9.12
CA PHE A 96 -1.34 8.93 8.68
C PHE A 96 -0.87 10.22 8.01
N LEU A 97 -1.72 11.21 7.86
CA LEU A 97 -1.35 12.49 7.24
C LEU A 97 -0.67 13.45 8.20
#